data_5672d312e454590a052241f8e0d26f9d
#
_entry.id   5672d312e454590a052241f8e0d26f9d
#
_cell.length_a   1.000
_cell.length_b   1.000
_cell.length_c   1.000
_cell.angle_alpha   90.00
_cell.angle_beta   90.00
_cell.angle_gamma   90.00
#
_symmetry.space_group_name_H-M   'P 1'
#
loop_
_entity.id
_entity.type
_entity.pdbx_description
1 polymer ?
#
loop_
_entity_poly.entity_id
_entity_poly.type
_entity_poly.pdbx_seq_one_letter_code
_entity_poly.pdbx_strand_id
1 'polypeptide(L)'
;MKTMIALDLELEQPKSDRIPDSFTDVPKIIQVGWVVFNTTPFIVLGTYSMFTDYCFYHGPVSRYIQELTGITKEHMDAGVPLIEIYTELVECRERNNTSRIVCQWGRSDMQCLRDELPDGIEWEFGQSGLNVKHMYMAYAHRTGIKARCGLSKALGRLGIPWRGSRRHRADIDALNTASMYSYLVNQWPLKKEL
;
A
#
# COMPACT_ATOMS: atom_id res chain seq x y z
N MET A 1 -0.62 22.20 -7.18
CA MET A 1 0.00 20.87 -6.95
C MET A 1 -1.09 19.92 -6.48
N LYS A 2 -1.11 18.68 -6.96
CA LYS A 2 -2.08 17.69 -6.48
C LYS A 2 -1.41 16.80 -5.43
N THR A 3 -1.93 16.87 -4.21
CA THR A 3 -1.49 16.01 -3.11
C THR A 3 -2.25 14.69 -3.17
N MET A 4 -1.55 13.59 -3.00
CA MET A 4 -2.07 12.23 -3.10
C MET A 4 -1.65 11.40 -1.89
N ILE A 5 -2.36 10.30 -1.66
CA ILE A 5 -1.94 9.24 -0.75
C ILE A 5 -1.57 8.00 -1.57
N ALA A 6 -0.47 7.35 -1.21
CA ALA A 6 -0.19 5.96 -1.58
C ALA A 6 -0.29 5.11 -0.31
N LEU A 7 -0.86 3.91 -0.43
CA LEU A 7 -1.10 2.99 0.67
C LEU A 7 -0.66 1.59 0.25
N ASP A 8 -0.19 0.84 1.23
CA ASP A 8 0.12 -0.58 1.15
C ASP A 8 -0.24 -1.27 2.46
N LEU A 9 -0.50 -2.57 2.42
CA LEU A 9 -0.84 -3.40 3.57
C LEU A 9 0.12 -4.57 3.69
N GLU A 10 0.50 -4.91 4.92
CA GLU A 10 1.04 -6.23 5.21
C GLU A 10 -0.06 -7.09 5.86
N LEU A 11 -0.13 -8.33 5.41
CA LEU A 11 -1.19 -9.25 5.80
C LEU A 11 -0.60 -10.49 6.47
N GLU A 12 -1.22 -10.95 7.56
CA GLU A 12 -1.00 -12.31 8.03
C GLU A 12 -1.70 -13.27 7.09
N GLN A 13 -0.92 -14.16 6.48
CA GLN A 13 -1.43 -15.18 5.57
C GLN A 13 -0.58 -16.45 5.68
N PRO A 14 -1.19 -17.63 5.58
CA PRO A 14 -0.43 -18.87 5.57
C PRO A 14 0.44 -18.96 4.31
N LYS A 15 1.56 -19.64 4.42
CA LYS A 15 2.40 -19.96 3.27
C LYS A 15 1.61 -20.79 2.27
N SER A 16 1.58 -20.39 1.00
CA SER A 16 0.70 -20.91 -0.07
C SER A 16 0.79 -22.42 -0.33
N ASP A 17 1.87 -23.08 0.09
CA ASP A 17 2.14 -24.51 -0.10
C ASP A 17 1.59 -25.40 1.03
N ARG A 18 0.94 -24.81 2.04
CA ARG A 18 0.39 -25.53 3.21
C ARG A 18 -0.91 -24.93 3.74
N ILE A 19 -1.77 -24.45 2.85
CA ILE A 19 -3.12 -24.07 3.28
C ILE A 19 -3.88 -25.39 3.50
N PRO A 20 -4.23 -25.76 4.77
CA PRO A 20 -5.16 -26.86 4.98
C PRO A 20 -6.49 -26.54 4.28
N ASP A 21 -7.15 -27.53 3.70
CA ASP A 21 -8.47 -27.38 3.06
C ASP A 21 -9.55 -26.76 3.98
N SER A 22 -9.25 -26.69 5.29
CA SER A 22 -10.08 -26.08 6.33
C SER A 22 -9.74 -24.64 6.65
N PHE A 23 -8.77 -23.99 5.94
CA PHE A 23 -8.38 -22.62 6.22
C PHE A 23 -9.40 -21.66 5.57
N THR A 24 -10.37 -21.26 6.34
CA THR A 24 -11.42 -20.29 5.93
C THR A 24 -11.06 -18.85 6.26
N ASP A 25 -9.89 -18.60 6.82
CA ASP A 25 -9.53 -17.30 7.31
C ASP A 25 -9.06 -16.39 6.16
N VAL A 26 -9.80 -15.32 5.97
CA VAL A 26 -9.37 -14.19 5.14
C VAL A 26 -8.07 -13.63 5.71
N PRO A 27 -7.05 -13.36 4.86
CA PRO A 27 -5.83 -12.71 5.32
C PRO A 27 -6.14 -11.47 6.16
N LYS A 28 -5.49 -11.34 7.33
CA LYS A 28 -5.76 -10.26 8.28
C LYS A 28 -4.71 -9.17 8.18
N ILE A 29 -5.15 -7.93 8.25
CA ILE A 29 -4.26 -6.78 8.21
C ILE A 29 -3.45 -6.71 9.51
N ILE A 30 -2.12 -6.69 9.37
CA ILE A 30 -1.18 -6.57 10.49
C ILE A 30 -0.41 -5.24 10.48
N GLN A 31 -0.27 -4.61 9.31
CA GLN A 31 0.31 -3.27 9.19
C GLN A 31 -0.39 -2.50 8.08
N VAL A 32 -0.66 -1.23 8.34
CA VAL A 32 -1.09 -0.25 7.34
C VAL A 32 0.01 0.80 7.20
N GLY A 33 0.51 0.99 5.99
CA GLY A 33 1.49 2.00 5.66
C GLY A 33 0.96 2.97 4.60
N TRP A 34 1.15 4.28 4.81
CA TRP A 34 0.78 5.25 3.79
C TRP A 34 1.75 6.42 3.71
N VAL A 35 1.77 7.03 2.57
CA VAL A 35 2.62 8.19 2.26
C VAL A 35 1.77 9.27 1.65
N VAL A 36 1.87 10.48 2.20
CA VAL A 36 1.32 11.70 1.60
C VAL A 36 2.38 12.36 0.75
N PHE A 37 2.08 12.66 -0.49
CA PHE A 37 3.07 13.19 -1.42
C PHE A 37 2.46 14.14 -2.47
N ASN A 38 3.29 15.06 -2.96
CA ASN A 38 3.01 15.83 -4.16
C ASN A 38 3.51 15.07 -5.39
N THR A 39 2.75 15.12 -6.47
CA THR A 39 3.06 14.35 -7.68
C THR A 39 4.10 15.04 -8.57
N THR A 40 4.11 16.37 -8.61
CA THR A 40 4.99 17.15 -9.49
C THR A 40 5.32 18.50 -8.85
N PRO A 41 6.57 18.74 -8.40
CA PRO A 41 7.62 17.72 -8.24
C PRO A 41 7.26 16.67 -7.20
N PHE A 42 7.92 15.50 -7.26
CA PHE A 42 7.73 14.45 -6.26
C PHE A 42 8.34 14.90 -4.93
N ILE A 43 7.48 15.18 -3.97
CA ILE A 43 7.87 15.59 -2.61
C ILE A 43 7.04 14.77 -1.63
N VAL A 44 7.70 14.06 -0.73
CA VAL A 44 7.05 13.35 0.38
C VAL A 44 6.74 14.37 1.48
N LEU A 45 5.48 14.45 1.88
CA LEU A 45 5.00 15.34 2.94
C LEU A 45 4.90 14.63 4.29
N GLY A 46 4.66 13.32 4.27
CA GLY A 46 4.60 12.48 5.46
C GLY A 46 4.63 11.00 5.09
N THR A 47 5.21 10.19 5.98
CA THR A 47 5.21 8.72 5.90
C THR A 47 4.70 8.19 7.23
N TYR A 48 3.75 7.28 7.17
CA TYR A 48 3.03 6.75 8.32
C TYR A 48 3.08 5.23 8.30
N SER A 49 3.17 4.64 9.49
CA SER A 49 3.23 3.20 9.68
C SER A 49 2.54 2.86 10.99
N MET A 50 1.46 2.10 10.91
CA MET A 50 0.72 1.67 12.10
C MET A 50 0.46 0.17 12.04
N PHE A 51 0.50 -0.48 13.21
CA PHE A 51 0.24 -1.90 13.37
C PHE A 51 -1.14 -2.10 13.99
N THR A 52 -1.80 -3.17 13.58
CA THR A 52 -3.09 -3.56 14.16
C THR A 52 -2.87 -4.34 15.47
N ASP A 53 -3.90 -4.40 16.29
CA ASP A 53 -3.96 -5.22 17.49
C ASP A 53 -4.24 -6.72 17.20
N TYR A 54 -3.89 -7.17 16.00
CA TYR A 54 -4.11 -8.54 15.52
C TYR A 54 -3.69 -9.61 16.53
N CYS A 55 -2.49 -9.47 17.12
CA CYS A 55 -1.96 -10.48 18.04
C CYS A 55 -2.76 -10.62 19.33
N PHE A 56 -3.48 -9.61 19.73
CA PHE A 56 -4.34 -9.67 20.91
C PHE A 56 -5.48 -10.70 20.74
N TYR A 57 -6.01 -10.79 19.52
CA TYR A 57 -7.17 -11.66 19.21
C TYR A 57 -6.77 -12.99 18.57
N HIS A 58 -5.65 -13.06 17.86
CA HIS A 58 -5.30 -14.18 16.98
C HIS A 58 -3.96 -14.85 17.33
N GLY A 59 -3.23 -14.32 18.31
CA GLY A 59 -1.91 -14.82 18.67
C GLY A 59 -0.79 -14.26 17.78
N PRO A 60 0.44 -14.79 17.93
CA PRO A 60 1.62 -14.23 17.28
C PRO A 60 1.56 -14.38 15.75
N VAL A 61 2.10 -13.40 15.06
CA VAL A 61 2.31 -13.43 13.60
C VAL A 61 3.16 -14.64 13.21
N SER A 62 2.82 -15.31 12.12
CA SER A 62 3.53 -16.50 11.66
C SER A 62 5.02 -16.22 11.42
N ARG A 63 5.87 -17.25 11.64
CA ARG A 63 7.31 -17.11 11.41
C ARG A 63 7.63 -16.69 9.98
N TYR A 64 6.87 -17.19 9.00
CA TYR A 64 7.04 -16.82 7.61
C TYR A 64 6.84 -15.31 7.40
N ILE A 65 5.77 -14.74 7.95
CA ILE A 65 5.50 -13.30 7.84
C ILE A 65 6.53 -12.47 8.61
N GLN A 66 6.96 -12.93 9.78
CA GLN A 66 8.04 -12.26 10.54
C GLN A 66 9.34 -12.20 9.71
N GLU A 67 9.73 -13.30 9.07
CA GLU A 67 10.93 -13.35 8.22
C GLU A 67 10.79 -12.46 6.98
N LEU A 68 9.60 -12.43 6.37
CA LEU A 68 9.31 -11.64 5.18
C LEU A 68 9.27 -10.13 5.46
N THR A 69 8.49 -9.72 6.45
CA THR A 69 8.18 -8.30 6.74
C THR A 69 9.09 -7.69 7.80
N GLY A 70 9.62 -8.51 8.70
CA GLY A 70 10.32 -8.10 9.92
C GLY A 70 9.40 -7.56 11.00
N ILE A 71 8.09 -7.76 10.86
CA ILE A 71 7.13 -7.43 11.90
C ILE A 71 7.31 -8.45 13.02
N THR A 72 7.55 -7.95 14.24
CA THR A 72 7.76 -8.78 15.42
C THR A 72 6.55 -8.70 16.35
N LYS A 73 6.55 -9.55 17.38
CA LYS A 73 5.50 -9.51 18.41
C LYS A 73 5.43 -8.13 19.09
N GLU A 74 6.57 -7.51 19.34
CA GLU A 74 6.64 -6.19 19.99
C GLU A 74 5.95 -5.10 19.15
N HIS A 75 6.07 -5.16 17.82
CA HIS A 75 5.33 -4.27 16.93
C HIS A 75 3.81 -4.44 17.08
N MET A 76 3.38 -5.71 17.20
CA MET A 76 1.95 -6.03 17.29
C MET A 76 1.38 -5.79 18.69
N ASP A 77 2.20 -5.92 19.74
CA ASP A 77 1.78 -5.60 21.13
C ASP A 77 1.53 -4.09 21.31
N ALA A 78 2.16 -3.25 20.47
CA ALA A 78 1.91 -1.81 20.41
C ALA A 78 0.84 -1.44 19.36
N GLY A 79 0.19 -2.43 18.76
CA GLY A 79 -0.84 -2.24 17.75
C GLY A 79 -2.13 -1.66 18.33
N VAL A 80 -2.93 -1.07 17.45
CA VAL A 80 -4.22 -0.45 17.79
C VAL A 80 -5.33 -1.05 16.93
N PRO A 81 -6.60 -0.93 17.34
CA PRO A 81 -7.72 -1.35 16.51
C PRO A 81 -7.68 -0.77 15.11
N LEU A 82 -8.03 -1.56 14.10
CA LEU A 82 -8.01 -1.13 12.69
C LEU A 82 -8.82 0.14 12.45
N ILE A 83 -9.90 0.32 13.19
CA ILE A 83 -10.74 1.53 13.09
C ILE A 83 -9.98 2.81 13.49
N GLU A 84 -9.07 2.74 14.46
CA GLU A 84 -8.23 3.89 14.84
C GLU A 84 -7.23 4.23 13.74
N ILE A 85 -6.65 3.20 13.10
CA ILE A 85 -5.77 3.38 11.94
C ILE A 85 -6.52 4.03 10.77
N TYR A 86 -7.74 3.55 10.51
CA TYR A 86 -8.60 4.12 9.46
C TYR A 86 -8.95 5.58 9.77
N THR A 87 -9.29 5.90 11.02
CA THR A 87 -9.59 7.26 11.45
C THR A 87 -8.39 8.19 11.21
N GLU A 88 -7.18 7.78 11.62
CA GLU A 88 -5.95 8.55 11.38
C GLU A 88 -5.69 8.74 9.88
N LEU A 89 -5.94 7.73 9.07
CA LEU A 89 -5.81 7.82 7.60
C LEU A 89 -6.79 8.84 7.01
N VAL A 90 -8.04 8.87 7.48
CA VAL A 90 -9.06 9.85 7.07
C VAL A 90 -8.66 11.26 7.49
N GLU A 91 -8.28 11.46 8.74
CA GLU A 91 -7.80 12.73 9.26
C GLU A 91 -6.55 13.22 8.51
N CYS A 92 -5.63 12.30 8.21
CA CYS A 92 -4.44 12.59 7.42
C CYS A 92 -4.81 13.08 6.02
N ARG A 93 -5.80 12.46 5.38
CA ARG A 93 -6.37 12.90 4.11
C ARG A 93 -6.90 14.33 4.20
N GLU A 94 -7.66 14.63 5.24
CA GLU A 94 -8.28 15.95 5.45
C GLU A 94 -7.25 17.03 5.74
N ARG A 95 -6.34 16.80 6.70
CA ARG A 95 -5.25 17.73 7.04
C ARG A 95 -4.40 18.12 5.83
N ASN A 96 -4.21 17.19 4.88
CA ASN A 96 -3.39 17.43 3.68
C ASN A 96 -4.23 17.78 2.44
N ASN A 97 -5.55 17.89 2.56
CA ASN A 97 -6.46 18.12 1.45
C ASN A 97 -6.18 17.23 0.23
N THR A 98 -5.98 15.92 0.48
CA THR A 98 -5.67 14.98 -0.58
C THR A 98 -6.92 14.49 -1.29
N SER A 99 -6.74 13.90 -2.48
CA SER A 99 -7.80 13.21 -3.21
C SER A 99 -8.34 12.03 -2.39
N ARG A 100 -9.62 11.69 -2.59
CA ARG A 100 -10.21 10.42 -2.13
C ARG A 100 -9.65 9.20 -2.87
N ILE A 101 -8.91 9.41 -3.96
CA ILE A 101 -8.26 8.34 -4.73
C ILE A 101 -6.90 8.07 -4.12
N VAL A 102 -6.69 6.82 -3.69
CA VAL A 102 -5.46 6.33 -3.09
C VAL A 102 -4.69 5.47 -4.10
N CYS A 103 -3.39 5.72 -4.24
CA CYS A 103 -2.50 4.90 -5.06
C CYS A 103 -2.14 3.59 -4.34
N GLN A 104 -2.18 2.46 -5.04
CA GLN A 104 -1.76 1.16 -4.51
C GLN A 104 -1.04 0.33 -5.60
N TRP A 105 -0.17 -0.60 -5.18
CA TRP A 105 0.50 -1.51 -6.11
C TRP A 105 -0.27 -2.82 -6.24
N GLY A 106 -1.33 -2.85 -7.02
CA GLY A 106 -2.21 -4.01 -7.18
C GLY A 106 -3.68 -3.60 -7.08
N ARG A 107 -4.53 -4.52 -6.67
CA ARG A 107 -5.98 -4.30 -6.67
C ARG A 107 -6.64 -4.43 -5.30
N SER A 108 -5.95 -4.98 -4.31
CA SER A 108 -6.61 -5.54 -3.14
C SER A 108 -6.53 -4.68 -1.88
N ASP A 109 -5.51 -3.81 -1.73
CA ASP A 109 -5.26 -3.16 -0.43
C ASP A 109 -6.45 -2.34 0.07
N MET A 110 -6.98 -1.44 -0.76
CA MET A 110 -8.15 -0.63 -0.39
C MET A 110 -9.41 -1.47 -0.18
N GLN A 111 -9.54 -2.58 -0.90
CA GLN A 111 -10.64 -3.52 -0.71
C GLN A 111 -10.49 -4.29 0.60
N CYS A 112 -9.29 -4.84 0.88
CA CYS A 112 -9.01 -5.53 2.13
C CYS A 112 -9.24 -4.62 3.35
N LEU A 113 -8.74 -3.37 3.26
CA LEU A 113 -8.97 -2.38 4.33
C LEU A 113 -10.46 -2.16 4.59
N ARG A 114 -11.24 -1.96 3.54
CA ARG A 114 -12.69 -1.75 3.67
C ARG A 114 -13.41 -2.98 4.21
N ASP A 115 -13.06 -4.17 3.73
CA ASP A 115 -13.76 -5.41 4.09
C ASP A 115 -13.45 -5.86 5.52
N GLU A 116 -12.34 -5.38 6.11
CA GLU A 116 -11.97 -5.71 7.50
C GLU A 116 -12.44 -4.65 8.52
N LEU A 117 -12.92 -3.49 8.06
CA LEU A 117 -13.54 -2.50 8.95
C LEU A 117 -14.86 -2.99 9.50
N PRO A 118 -15.24 -2.60 10.73
CA PRO A 118 -16.55 -2.93 11.30
C PRO A 118 -17.71 -2.42 10.44
N ASP A 119 -18.82 -3.15 10.46
CA ASP A 119 -20.06 -2.74 9.79
C ASP A 119 -20.52 -1.35 10.26
N GLY A 120 -21.06 -0.57 9.34
CA GLY A 120 -21.59 0.77 9.62
C GLY A 120 -20.54 1.90 9.58
N ILE A 121 -19.28 1.60 9.36
CA ILE A 121 -18.25 2.62 9.15
C ILE A 121 -18.42 3.25 7.77
N GLU A 122 -18.53 4.58 7.72
CA GLU A 122 -18.58 5.31 6.46
C GLU A 122 -17.24 5.25 5.73
N TRP A 123 -17.29 4.84 4.46
CA TRP A 123 -16.12 4.73 3.61
C TRP A 123 -15.77 6.07 2.96
N GLU A 124 -14.70 6.70 3.40
CA GLU A 124 -14.29 8.06 3.02
C GLU A 124 -13.40 8.15 1.77
N PHE A 125 -13.09 7.02 1.15
CA PHE A 125 -12.26 6.95 -0.06
C PHE A 125 -13.06 6.57 -1.30
N GLY A 126 -12.41 6.55 -2.47
CA GLY A 126 -13.01 6.03 -3.70
C GLY A 126 -13.32 4.53 -3.58
N GLN A 127 -14.24 4.02 -4.40
CA GLN A 127 -14.64 2.61 -4.36
C GLN A 127 -13.49 1.63 -4.59
N SER A 128 -12.46 2.05 -5.34
CA SER A 128 -11.24 1.27 -5.55
C SER A 128 -10.03 2.18 -5.56
N GLY A 129 -8.90 1.68 -5.11
CA GLY A 129 -7.62 2.38 -5.24
C GLY A 129 -7.16 2.50 -6.69
N LEU A 130 -6.34 3.51 -6.97
CA LEU A 130 -5.67 3.65 -8.26
C LEU A 130 -4.56 2.60 -8.38
N ASN A 131 -4.74 1.66 -9.28
CA ASN A 131 -3.79 0.57 -9.48
C ASN A 131 -2.55 1.03 -10.27
N VAL A 132 -1.49 1.41 -9.56
CA VAL A 132 -0.23 1.88 -10.14
C VAL A 132 0.48 0.80 -10.95
N LYS A 133 0.30 -0.48 -10.58
CA LYS A 133 0.83 -1.61 -11.37
C LYS A 133 0.22 -1.68 -12.76
N HIS A 134 -1.07 -1.38 -12.91
CA HIS A 134 -1.69 -1.31 -14.24
C HIS A 134 -1.15 -0.14 -15.06
N MET A 135 -0.92 1.01 -14.43
CA MET A 135 -0.28 2.14 -15.12
C MET A 135 1.13 1.76 -15.60
N TYR A 136 1.93 1.12 -14.73
CA TYR A 136 3.23 0.60 -15.11
C TYR A 136 3.13 -0.40 -16.28
N MET A 137 2.19 -1.35 -16.23
CA MET A 137 2.01 -2.33 -17.29
C MET A 137 1.68 -1.68 -18.65
N ALA A 138 0.81 -0.67 -18.66
CA ALA A 138 0.46 0.08 -19.86
C ALA A 138 1.67 0.87 -20.40
N TYR A 139 2.43 1.53 -19.51
CA TYR A 139 3.67 2.21 -19.86
C TYR A 139 4.72 1.24 -20.45
N ALA A 140 4.94 0.12 -19.76
CA ALA A 140 5.90 -0.91 -20.16
C ALA A 140 5.57 -1.51 -21.54
N HIS A 141 4.27 -1.78 -21.79
CA HIS A 141 3.82 -2.25 -23.11
C HIS A 141 4.13 -1.22 -24.21
N ARG A 142 3.87 0.06 -23.96
CA ARG A 142 4.14 1.14 -24.92
C ARG A 142 5.63 1.32 -25.21
N THR A 143 6.49 1.09 -24.22
CA THR A 143 7.94 1.32 -24.30
C THR A 143 8.76 0.06 -24.58
N GLY A 144 8.12 -1.09 -24.78
CA GLY A 144 8.81 -2.37 -25.04
C GLY A 144 9.48 -2.98 -23.80
N ILE A 145 9.20 -2.47 -22.59
CA ILE A 145 9.74 -3.01 -21.34
C ILE A 145 8.89 -4.20 -20.88
N LYS A 146 9.51 -5.21 -20.27
CA LYS A 146 8.78 -6.37 -19.71
C LYS A 146 7.79 -5.93 -18.63
N ALA A 147 6.49 -6.17 -18.83
CA ALA A 147 5.43 -5.60 -18.00
C ALA A 147 5.23 -6.35 -16.65
N ARG A 148 5.17 -7.69 -16.66
CA ARG A 148 4.85 -8.47 -15.45
C ARG A 148 6.01 -8.55 -14.48
N CYS A 149 5.85 -7.95 -13.30
CA CYS A 149 6.80 -8.05 -12.18
C CYS A 149 6.23 -7.44 -10.90
N GLY A 150 6.92 -7.64 -9.77
CA GLY A 150 6.68 -6.93 -8.52
C GLY A 150 7.25 -5.51 -8.55
N LEU A 151 6.85 -4.68 -7.58
CA LEU A 151 7.18 -3.26 -7.47
C LEU A 151 8.69 -2.97 -7.60
N SER A 152 9.51 -3.65 -6.81
CA SER A 152 10.96 -3.45 -6.81
C SER A 152 11.60 -3.72 -8.18
N LYS A 153 11.17 -4.77 -8.90
CA LYS A 153 11.66 -5.04 -10.25
C LYS A 153 11.16 -4.00 -11.26
N ALA A 154 9.95 -3.48 -11.08
CA ALA A 154 9.40 -2.44 -11.93
C ALA A 154 10.20 -1.14 -11.79
N LEU A 155 10.49 -0.71 -10.56
CA LEU A 155 11.33 0.47 -10.28
C LEU A 155 12.72 0.31 -10.92
N GLY A 156 13.39 -0.83 -10.69
CA GLY A 156 14.71 -1.09 -11.27
C GLY A 156 14.74 -1.04 -12.79
N ARG A 157 13.68 -1.49 -13.48
CA ARG A 157 13.56 -1.40 -14.93
C ARG A 157 13.43 0.03 -15.46
N LEU A 158 12.92 0.94 -14.63
CA LEU A 158 12.78 2.35 -14.96
C LEU A 158 13.94 3.20 -14.43
N GLY A 159 14.95 2.58 -13.81
CA GLY A 159 16.06 3.31 -13.18
C GLY A 159 15.65 4.13 -11.95
N ILE A 160 14.51 3.84 -11.35
CA ILE A 160 14.04 4.50 -10.13
C ILE A 160 14.67 3.78 -8.94
N PRO A 161 15.44 4.48 -8.09
CA PRO A 161 16.07 3.85 -6.93
C PRO A 161 15.01 3.40 -5.92
N TRP A 162 15.22 2.21 -5.35
CA TRP A 162 14.44 1.76 -4.21
C TRP A 162 14.69 2.66 -3.00
N ARG A 163 13.63 3.10 -2.35
CA ARG A 163 13.69 3.94 -1.15
C ARG A 163 13.41 3.10 0.08
N GLY A 164 14.18 3.32 1.16
CA GLY A 164 14.05 2.59 2.41
C GLY A 164 14.94 1.36 2.51
N SER A 165 15.04 0.82 3.72
CA SER A 165 16.00 -0.23 4.07
C SER A 165 15.50 -1.66 3.85
N ARG A 166 14.18 -1.86 3.82
CA ARG A 166 13.57 -3.19 3.74
C ARG A 166 12.38 -3.20 2.79
N ARG A 167 12.19 -4.31 2.08
CA ARG A 167 10.97 -4.62 1.34
C ARG A 167 9.97 -5.29 2.28
N HIS A 168 8.72 -5.36 1.85
CA HIS A 168 7.65 -5.95 2.64
C HIS A 168 7.50 -5.26 4.01
N ARG A 169 7.47 -3.95 3.94
CA ARG A 169 7.04 -3.04 4.99
C ARG A 169 6.08 -2.07 4.34
N ALA A 170 4.85 -2.01 4.83
CA ALA A 170 3.78 -1.27 4.19
C ALA A 170 4.11 0.21 3.94
N ASP A 171 4.76 0.89 4.89
CA ASP A 171 5.22 2.27 4.73
C ASP A 171 6.28 2.43 3.62
N ILE A 172 7.20 1.48 3.52
CA ILE A 172 8.26 1.48 2.50
C ILE A 172 7.67 1.15 1.11
N ASP A 173 6.77 0.16 1.02
CA ASP A 173 6.16 -0.23 -0.24
C ASP A 173 5.18 0.85 -0.72
N ALA A 174 4.45 1.54 0.18
CA ALA A 174 3.69 2.75 -0.14
C ALA A 174 4.57 3.89 -0.69
N LEU A 175 5.74 4.15 -0.08
CA LEU A 175 6.69 5.16 -0.55
C LEU A 175 7.20 4.86 -1.97
N ASN A 176 7.50 3.61 -2.24
CA ASN A 176 7.95 3.16 -3.55
C ASN A 176 6.82 3.17 -4.59
N THR A 177 5.60 2.89 -4.19
CA THR A 177 4.40 3.04 -5.03
C THR A 177 4.15 4.51 -5.39
N ALA A 178 4.30 5.45 -4.42
CA ALA A 178 4.23 6.88 -4.67
C ALA A 178 5.29 7.35 -5.67
N SER A 179 6.54 6.88 -5.52
CA SER A 179 7.65 7.18 -6.43
C SER A 179 7.35 6.69 -7.86
N MET A 180 6.84 5.47 -7.99
CA MET A 180 6.44 4.89 -9.28
C MET A 180 5.32 5.70 -9.92
N TYR A 181 4.27 6.02 -9.16
CA TYR A 181 3.15 6.83 -9.65
C TYR A 181 3.62 8.18 -10.18
N SER A 182 4.40 8.91 -9.38
CA SER A 182 4.93 10.22 -9.77
C SER A 182 5.76 10.13 -11.05
N TYR A 183 6.65 9.14 -11.18
CA TYR A 183 7.40 8.92 -12.40
C TYR A 183 6.49 8.70 -13.61
N LEU A 184 5.52 7.80 -13.50
CA LEU A 184 4.63 7.45 -14.61
C LEU A 184 3.80 8.66 -15.08
N VAL A 185 3.26 9.44 -14.14
CA VAL A 185 2.48 10.65 -14.48
C VAL A 185 3.33 11.69 -15.20
N ASN A 186 4.59 11.87 -14.77
CA ASN A 186 5.51 12.83 -15.40
C ASN A 186 6.02 12.36 -16.77
N GLN A 187 6.07 11.03 -17.01
CA GLN A 187 6.46 10.45 -18.30
C GLN A 187 5.28 10.29 -19.28
N TRP A 188 4.06 10.56 -18.83
CA TRP A 188 2.86 10.53 -19.64
C TRP A 188 2.48 11.94 -20.05
N PRO A 189 3.03 12.49 -21.14
CA PRO A 189 2.61 13.82 -21.58
C PRO A 189 1.14 13.74 -21.92
N LEU A 190 0.32 14.44 -21.15
CA LEU A 190 -0.93 14.92 -21.69
C LEU A 190 -0.53 15.84 -22.83
N LYS A 191 -0.52 15.33 -24.07
CA LYS A 191 -0.44 16.18 -25.23
C LYS A 191 -1.57 17.19 -25.09
N LYS A 192 -1.23 18.42 -24.72
CA LYS A 192 -2.07 19.56 -25.01
C LYS A 192 -1.99 19.77 -26.52
N GLU A 193 -2.73 18.98 -27.25
CA GLU A 193 -3.06 19.25 -28.63
C GLU A 193 -4.57 19.11 -28.74
N LEU A 194 -5.22 20.22 -28.54
CA LEU A 194 -6.46 20.64 -29.21
C LEU A 194 -6.44 22.14 -29.32
#